data_438562b8bf29db1140e771c1875db6cb
#
_entry.id   438562b8bf29db1140e771c1875db6cb
#
_cell.length_a   1.000
_cell.length_b   1.000
_cell.length_c   1.000
_cell.angle_alpha   90.00
_cell.angle_beta   90.00
_cell.angle_gamma   90.00
#
_symmetry.space_group_name_H-M   'P 1'
#
loop_
_entity.id
_entity.type
_entity.pdbx_description
1 polymer ?
#
loop_
_entity_poly.entity_id
_entity_poly.type
_entity_poly.pdbx_seq_one_letter_code
_entity_poly.pdbx_strand_id
1 'polypeptide(L)'
;MKAFTAKLVDLTQKNAETIARQWAKDVKTNEKTYTYHDETEARILLQAKYFYSNFQLMFFNESPYEQAKEVFDKYAEERYKEGIPLHEALYALILMRRHMWLYAEFQSLFNVEIDHRQAVESLSRTILMFDYIMYVVARKFWKLMMMECKAKEVTE
;
A
#
# COMPACT_ATOMS: atom_id res chain seq x y z
N MET A 1 4.88 3.55 -23.93
CA MET A 1 3.95 3.29 -22.81
C MET A 1 4.54 2.37 -21.76
N LYS A 2 4.90 1.16 -22.14
CA LYS A 2 5.53 0.18 -21.21
C LYS A 2 6.84 0.66 -20.57
N ALA A 3 7.63 1.51 -21.24
CA ALA A 3 8.96 1.88 -20.79
C ALA A 3 8.98 2.82 -19.55
N PHE A 4 8.09 3.81 -19.48
CA PHE A 4 8.04 4.73 -18.32
C PHE A 4 7.42 4.06 -17.09
N THR A 5 6.34 3.36 -17.31
CA THR A 5 5.68 2.55 -16.28
C THR A 5 6.64 1.53 -15.69
N ALA A 6 7.41 0.85 -16.54
CA ALA A 6 8.46 -0.06 -16.12
C ALA A 6 9.55 0.64 -15.31
N LYS A 7 9.92 1.88 -15.65
CA LYS A 7 10.92 2.66 -14.90
C LYS A 7 10.44 3.01 -13.48
N LEU A 8 9.19 3.43 -13.31
CA LEU A 8 8.64 3.74 -11.98
C LEU A 8 8.63 2.50 -11.08
N VAL A 9 8.17 1.37 -11.61
CA VAL A 9 8.13 0.09 -10.88
C VAL A 9 9.54 -0.42 -10.58
N ASP A 10 10.44 -0.36 -11.54
CA ASP A 10 11.85 -0.75 -11.38
C ASP A 10 12.55 0.12 -10.34
N LEU A 11 12.34 1.44 -10.37
CA LEU A 11 12.86 2.36 -9.36
C LEU A 11 12.32 2.05 -7.97
N THR A 12 11.02 1.83 -7.84
CA THR A 12 10.36 1.47 -6.58
C THR A 12 10.93 0.16 -6.02
N GLN A 13 11.12 -0.83 -6.88
CA GLN A 13 11.66 -2.11 -6.49
C GLN A 13 13.13 -2.04 -6.06
N LYS A 14 13.97 -1.37 -6.84
CA LYS A 14 15.40 -1.20 -6.54
C LYS A 14 15.64 -0.41 -5.26
N ASN A 15 14.73 0.49 -4.92
CA ASN A 15 14.83 1.37 -3.76
C ASN A 15 13.77 1.09 -2.70
N ALA A 16 13.14 -0.08 -2.74
CA ALA A 16 12.06 -0.46 -1.85
C ALA A 16 12.45 -0.34 -0.37
N GLU A 17 13.68 -0.66 -0.02
CA GLU A 17 14.17 -0.51 1.36
C GLU A 17 14.26 0.95 1.79
N THR A 18 14.80 1.83 0.96
CA THR A 18 14.88 3.28 1.24
C THR A 18 13.48 3.89 1.39
N ILE A 19 12.58 3.56 0.46
CA ILE A 19 11.19 4.02 0.50
C ILE A 19 10.49 3.48 1.74
N ALA A 20 10.69 2.20 2.07
CA ALA A 20 10.12 1.56 3.25
C ALA A 20 10.58 2.22 4.55
N ARG A 21 11.86 2.60 4.66
CA ARG A 21 12.40 3.31 5.83
C ARG A 21 11.79 4.70 5.99
N GLN A 22 11.62 5.44 4.91
CA GLN A 22 10.95 6.75 4.94
C GLN A 22 9.49 6.62 5.35
N TRP A 23 8.79 5.65 4.80
CA TRP A 23 7.41 5.34 5.21
C TRP A 23 7.34 4.93 6.68
N ALA A 24 8.21 4.04 7.15
CA ALA A 24 8.26 3.58 8.52
C ALA A 24 8.43 4.76 9.50
N LYS A 25 9.32 5.68 9.18
CA LYS A 25 9.53 6.90 9.97
C LYS A 25 8.27 7.76 10.04
N ASP A 26 7.56 7.91 8.91
CA ASP A 26 6.35 8.71 8.83
C ASP A 26 5.21 8.07 9.63
N VAL A 27 4.89 6.79 9.44
CA VAL A 27 3.79 6.13 10.18
C VAL A 27 4.04 6.09 11.69
N LYS A 28 5.29 6.06 12.13
CA LYS A 28 5.66 6.09 13.54
C LYS A 28 5.53 7.47 14.21
N THR A 29 5.40 8.52 13.44
CA THR A 29 5.33 9.90 13.94
C THR A 29 4.08 10.65 13.50
N ASN A 30 3.31 10.12 12.57
CA ASN A 30 2.13 10.77 12.02
C ASN A 30 0.94 10.65 12.97
N GLU A 31 0.25 11.75 13.21
CA GLU A 31 -0.93 11.80 14.08
C GLU A 31 -2.10 10.90 13.60
N LYS A 32 -2.15 10.61 12.31
CA LYS A 32 -3.20 9.78 11.71
C LYS A 32 -2.89 8.28 11.71
N THR A 33 -1.76 7.88 12.26
CA THR A 33 -1.32 6.48 12.36
C THR A 33 -0.81 6.16 13.76
N TYR A 34 -1.56 6.58 14.75
CA TYR A 34 -1.17 6.51 16.16
C TYR A 34 -0.82 5.10 16.65
N THR A 35 -1.55 4.08 16.23
CA THR A 35 -1.28 2.68 16.62
C THR A 35 0.05 2.15 16.11
N TYR A 36 0.64 2.77 15.08
CA TYR A 36 1.97 2.40 14.58
C TYR A 36 3.12 2.97 15.42
N HIS A 37 2.86 3.91 16.32
CA HIS A 37 3.92 4.58 17.08
C HIS A 37 4.69 3.63 18.00
N ASP A 38 4.00 2.65 18.59
CA ASP A 38 4.57 1.67 19.51
C ASP A 38 5.10 0.40 18.82
N GLU A 39 4.86 0.27 17.50
CA GLU A 39 5.35 -0.88 16.74
C GLU A 39 6.86 -0.83 16.53
N THR A 40 7.48 -2.02 16.49
CA THR A 40 8.90 -2.11 16.18
C THR A 40 9.17 -1.75 14.72
N GLU A 41 10.29 -1.08 14.46
CA GLU A 41 10.69 -0.73 13.10
C GLU A 41 10.79 -1.98 12.21
N ALA A 42 11.29 -3.09 12.74
CA ALA A 42 11.42 -4.34 11.99
C ALA A 42 10.08 -4.86 11.47
N ARG A 43 9.02 -4.80 12.28
CA ARG A 43 7.66 -5.22 11.86
C ARG A 43 7.09 -4.28 10.81
N ILE A 44 7.27 -2.98 10.99
CA ILE A 44 6.80 -1.96 10.04
C ILE A 44 7.53 -2.12 8.69
N LEU A 45 8.83 -2.34 8.69
CA LEU A 45 9.61 -2.58 7.48
C LEU A 45 9.17 -3.85 6.74
N LEU A 46 8.83 -4.93 7.48
CA LEU A 46 8.29 -6.15 6.86
C LEU A 46 6.96 -5.89 6.14
N GLN A 47 6.08 -5.08 6.72
CA GLN A 47 4.83 -4.68 6.07
C GLN A 47 5.08 -3.93 4.76
N ALA A 48 5.99 -2.97 4.77
CA ALA A 48 6.34 -2.20 3.58
C ALA A 48 6.97 -3.07 2.49
N LYS A 49 7.90 -3.96 2.85
CA LYS A 49 8.52 -4.89 1.90
C LYS A 49 7.50 -5.82 1.26
N TYR A 50 6.59 -6.37 2.06
CA TYR A 50 5.49 -7.19 1.55
C TYR A 50 4.61 -6.42 0.58
N PHE A 51 4.25 -5.18 0.93
CA PHE A 51 3.46 -4.31 0.07
C PHE A 51 4.15 -4.05 -1.28
N TYR A 52 5.37 -3.54 -1.27
CA TYR A 52 6.06 -3.16 -2.51
C TYR A 52 6.37 -4.35 -3.42
N SER A 53 6.69 -5.52 -2.86
CA SER A 53 6.91 -6.74 -3.64
C SER A 53 5.65 -7.18 -4.39
N ASN A 54 4.50 -7.08 -3.73
CA ASN A 54 3.22 -7.49 -4.31
C ASN A 54 2.61 -6.42 -5.22
N PHE A 55 2.88 -5.15 -4.95
CA PHE A 55 2.45 -4.04 -5.78
C PHE A 55 2.98 -4.16 -7.22
N GLN A 56 4.23 -4.54 -7.38
CA GLN A 56 4.82 -4.78 -8.70
C GLN A 56 4.06 -5.87 -9.47
N LEU A 57 3.73 -6.98 -8.81
CA LEU A 57 2.98 -8.07 -9.44
C LEU A 57 1.60 -7.60 -9.92
N MET A 58 0.90 -6.80 -9.12
CA MET A 58 -0.37 -6.22 -9.51
C MET A 58 -0.27 -5.28 -10.71
N PHE A 59 0.78 -4.48 -10.74
CA PHE A 59 0.92 -3.41 -11.73
C PHE A 59 0.97 -3.94 -13.16
N PHE A 60 1.57 -5.11 -13.35
CA PHE A 60 1.70 -5.77 -14.66
C PHE A 60 0.67 -6.86 -14.92
N ASN A 61 -0.21 -7.14 -13.95
CA ASN A 61 -1.22 -8.18 -14.10
C ASN A 61 -2.36 -7.72 -15.02
N GLU A 62 -2.90 -8.64 -15.81
CA GLU A 62 -4.07 -8.37 -16.65
C GLU A 62 -5.37 -8.21 -15.84
N SER A 63 -5.42 -8.84 -14.65
CA SER A 63 -6.53 -8.77 -13.71
C SER A 63 -6.08 -8.19 -12.36
N PRO A 64 -5.76 -6.89 -12.28
CA PRO A 64 -5.16 -6.30 -11.09
C PRO A 64 -6.05 -6.36 -9.85
N TYR A 65 -7.37 -6.30 -10.01
CA TYR A 65 -8.30 -6.42 -8.88
C TYR A 65 -8.26 -7.81 -8.23
N GLU A 66 -8.25 -8.88 -9.03
CA GLU A 66 -8.18 -10.24 -8.50
C GLU A 66 -6.85 -10.49 -7.79
N GLN A 67 -5.77 -9.99 -8.35
CA GLN A 67 -4.45 -10.04 -7.72
C GLN A 67 -4.43 -9.26 -6.41
N ALA A 68 -5.03 -8.07 -6.38
CA ALA A 68 -5.16 -7.27 -5.16
C ALA A 68 -5.93 -8.03 -4.07
N LYS A 69 -7.03 -8.66 -4.43
CA LYS A 69 -7.84 -9.45 -3.51
C LYS A 69 -7.05 -10.61 -2.91
N GLU A 70 -6.34 -11.37 -3.74
CA GLU A 70 -5.54 -12.51 -3.29
C GLU A 70 -4.49 -12.10 -2.26
N VAL A 71 -3.75 -11.04 -2.54
CA VAL A 71 -2.63 -10.59 -1.71
C VAL A 71 -3.09 -9.77 -0.51
N PHE A 72 -3.97 -8.80 -0.71
CA PHE A 72 -4.30 -7.81 0.32
C PHE A 72 -5.43 -8.23 1.26
N ASP A 73 -6.16 -9.30 0.97
CA ASP A 73 -7.03 -9.97 1.96
C ASP A 73 -6.19 -10.45 3.16
N LYS A 74 -5.04 -11.07 2.89
CA LYS A 74 -4.11 -11.51 3.94
C LYS A 74 -3.49 -10.34 4.69
N TYR A 75 -3.03 -9.32 3.96
CA TYR A 75 -2.50 -8.10 4.57
C TYR A 75 -3.50 -7.45 5.52
N ALA A 76 -4.76 -7.33 5.10
CA ALA A 76 -5.83 -6.78 5.92
C ALA A 76 -6.11 -7.63 7.17
N GLU A 77 -6.12 -8.94 7.02
CA GLU A 77 -6.33 -9.86 8.15
C GLU A 77 -5.24 -9.72 9.21
N GLU A 78 -4.00 -9.57 8.82
CA GLU A 78 -2.88 -9.34 9.73
C GLU A 78 -3.02 -8.01 10.47
N ARG A 79 -3.35 -6.92 9.75
CA ARG A 79 -3.58 -5.61 10.37
C ARG A 79 -4.77 -5.62 11.33
N TYR A 80 -5.83 -6.32 10.98
CA TYR A 80 -7.00 -6.50 11.86
C TYR A 80 -6.64 -7.24 13.16
N LYS A 81 -5.89 -8.33 13.06
CA LYS A 81 -5.41 -9.11 14.22
C LYS A 81 -4.48 -8.30 15.14
N GLU A 82 -3.72 -7.38 14.59
CA GLU A 82 -2.87 -6.46 15.34
C GLU A 82 -3.66 -5.35 16.04
N GLY A 83 -4.97 -5.28 15.83
CA GLY A 83 -5.83 -4.26 16.44
C GLY A 83 -5.72 -2.88 15.80
N ILE A 84 -5.17 -2.77 14.59
CA ILE A 84 -5.05 -1.51 13.88
C ILE A 84 -6.43 -1.06 13.40
N PRO A 85 -6.89 0.15 13.75
CA PRO A 85 -8.16 0.68 13.26
C PRO A 85 -8.17 0.83 11.74
N LEU A 86 -9.32 0.59 11.11
CA LEU A 86 -9.45 0.65 9.65
C LEU A 86 -8.93 1.96 9.06
N HIS A 87 -9.28 3.09 9.64
CA HIS A 87 -8.87 4.40 9.13
C HIS A 87 -7.35 4.60 9.20
N GLU A 88 -6.68 4.05 10.20
CA GLU A 88 -5.22 4.10 10.29
C GLU A 88 -4.56 3.15 9.28
N ALA A 89 -5.09 1.95 9.10
CA ALA A 89 -4.61 1.01 8.09
C ALA A 89 -4.72 1.60 6.67
N LEU A 90 -5.84 2.26 6.36
CA LEU A 90 -6.02 2.96 5.08
C LEU A 90 -5.09 4.16 4.93
N TYR A 91 -4.90 4.93 6.00
CA TYR A 91 -3.99 6.08 5.94
C TYR A 91 -2.53 5.66 5.77
N ALA A 92 -2.13 4.55 6.38
CA ALA A 92 -0.80 3.96 6.17
C ALA A 92 -0.57 3.60 4.69
N LEU A 93 -1.59 3.08 4.00
CA LEU A 93 -1.53 2.81 2.54
C LEU A 93 -1.45 4.11 1.72
N ILE A 94 -2.18 5.15 2.11
CA ILE A 94 -2.07 6.48 1.49
C ILE A 94 -0.64 7.02 1.63
N LEU A 95 -0.02 6.86 2.79
CA LEU A 95 1.37 7.26 3.02
C LEU A 95 2.35 6.41 2.18
N MET A 96 2.11 5.12 2.00
CA MET A 96 2.93 4.29 1.11
C MET A 96 2.93 4.82 -0.33
N ARG A 97 1.76 5.16 -0.86
CA ARG A 97 1.63 5.80 -2.18
C ARG A 97 2.38 7.12 -2.24
N ARG A 98 2.22 7.95 -1.23
CA ARG A 98 2.88 9.25 -1.14
C ARG A 98 4.40 9.13 -1.15
N HIS A 99 4.97 8.25 -0.34
CA HIS A 99 6.41 8.04 -0.28
C HIS A 99 6.98 7.46 -1.58
N MET A 100 6.25 6.59 -2.26
CA MET A 100 6.64 6.09 -3.56
C MET A 100 6.75 7.22 -4.59
N TRP A 101 5.78 8.13 -4.63
CA TRP A 101 5.78 9.28 -5.55
C TRP A 101 6.82 10.33 -5.18
N LEU A 102 6.97 10.66 -3.89
CA LEU A 102 8.00 11.60 -3.43
C LEU A 102 9.39 11.11 -3.79
N TYR A 103 9.65 9.82 -3.67
CA TYR A 103 10.93 9.24 -4.06
C TYR A 103 11.15 9.34 -5.56
N ALA A 104 10.15 9.03 -6.37
CA ALA A 104 10.21 9.12 -7.82
C ALA A 104 10.47 10.57 -8.28
N GLU A 105 9.78 11.54 -7.68
CA GLU A 105 9.96 12.97 -7.93
C GLU A 105 11.37 13.43 -7.55
N PHE A 106 11.82 13.06 -6.35
CA PHE A 106 13.15 13.42 -5.84
C PHE A 106 14.29 12.85 -6.72
N GLN A 107 14.12 11.66 -7.28
CA GLN A 107 15.10 11.04 -8.19
C GLN A 107 15.03 11.59 -9.63
N SER A 108 14.29 12.68 -9.82
CA SER A 108 14.22 13.37 -11.13
C SER A 108 13.73 12.48 -12.28
N LEU A 109 12.89 11.50 -12.01
CA LEU A 109 12.27 10.67 -13.05
C LEU A 109 11.49 11.50 -14.07
N PHE A 110 11.04 12.69 -13.66
CA PHE A 110 10.28 13.63 -14.48
C PHE A 110 11.14 14.67 -15.19
N ASN A 111 12.47 14.67 -15.01
CA ASN A 111 13.39 15.65 -15.61
C ASN A 111 13.87 15.27 -17.02
N VAL A 112 13.54 14.09 -17.50
CA VAL A 112 13.75 13.72 -18.91
C VAL A 112 12.49 14.11 -19.67
N GLU A 113 12.61 14.55 -20.92
CA GLU A 113 11.48 14.79 -21.83
C GLU A 113 10.57 13.56 -21.93
N ILE A 114 9.79 13.37 -20.87
CA ILE A 114 8.78 12.32 -20.81
C ILE A 114 7.53 12.89 -21.45
N ASP A 115 6.99 12.18 -22.40
CA ASP A 115 5.66 12.46 -22.91
C ASP A 115 4.69 12.59 -21.73
N HIS A 116 4.10 13.76 -21.55
CA HIS A 116 3.15 14.05 -20.48
C HIS A 116 2.02 12.99 -20.40
N ARG A 117 1.66 12.43 -21.55
CA ARG A 117 0.67 11.34 -21.61
C ARG A 117 1.14 10.11 -20.83
N GLN A 118 2.39 9.70 -20.99
CA GLN A 118 2.94 8.53 -20.29
C GLN A 118 3.00 8.75 -18.77
N ALA A 119 3.35 9.97 -18.35
CA ALA A 119 3.35 10.33 -16.93
C ALA A 119 1.93 10.28 -16.34
N VAL A 120 0.94 10.84 -17.03
CA VAL A 120 -0.47 10.82 -16.61
C VAL A 120 -1.03 9.40 -16.57
N GLU A 121 -0.73 8.57 -17.56
CA GLU A 121 -1.17 7.16 -17.57
C GLU A 121 -0.57 6.36 -16.42
N SER A 122 0.71 6.56 -16.12
CA SER A 122 1.38 5.88 -15.00
C SER A 122 0.81 6.32 -13.65
N LEU A 123 0.55 7.60 -13.49
CA LEU A 123 -0.10 8.14 -12.31
C LEU A 123 -1.51 7.57 -12.14
N SER A 124 -2.31 7.61 -13.19
CA SER A 124 -3.68 7.09 -13.19
C SER A 124 -3.71 5.60 -12.84
N ARG A 125 -2.80 4.82 -13.43
CA ARG A 125 -2.71 3.39 -13.14
C ARG A 125 -2.27 3.12 -11.68
N THR A 126 -1.32 3.88 -11.16
CA THR A 126 -0.92 3.78 -9.76
C THR A 126 -2.08 4.10 -8.82
N ILE A 127 -2.83 5.16 -9.08
CA ILE A 127 -4.02 5.51 -8.31
C ILE A 127 -5.04 4.36 -8.34
N LEU A 128 -5.32 3.81 -9.52
CA LEU A 128 -6.25 2.70 -9.66
C LEU A 128 -5.82 1.46 -8.85
N MET A 129 -4.51 1.13 -8.85
CA MET A 129 -4.02 0.01 -8.05
C MET A 129 -4.23 0.24 -6.55
N PHE A 130 -3.93 1.44 -6.05
CA PHE A 130 -4.17 1.78 -4.64
C PHE A 130 -5.66 1.81 -4.29
N ASP A 131 -6.53 2.26 -5.20
CA ASP A 131 -7.98 2.21 -5.00
C ASP A 131 -8.47 0.78 -4.82
N TYR A 132 -8.00 -0.17 -5.63
CA TYR A 132 -8.31 -1.59 -5.47
C TYR A 132 -7.79 -2.14 -4.14
N ILE A 133 -6.56 -1.81 -3.76
CA ILE A 133 -5.97 -2.26 -2.48
C ILE A 133 -6.81 -1.74 -1.31
N MET A 134 -7.12 -0.46 -1.29
CA MET A 134 -7.90 0.16 -0.21
C MET A 134 -9.31 -0.43 -0.12
N TYR A 135 -9.95 -0.66 -1.26
CA TYR A 135 -11.26 -1.33 -1.30
C TYR A 135 -11.20 -2.75 -0.73
N VAL A 136 -10.23 -3.55 -1.15
CA VAL A 136 -10.03 -4.92 -0.66
C VAL A 136 -9.79 -4.94 0.85
N VAL A 137 -8.93 -4.06 1.35
CA VAL A 137 -8.63 -3.94 2.79
C VAL A 137 -9.88 -3.54 3.58
N ALA A 138 -10.61 -2.51 3.14
CA ALA A 138 -11.82 -2.06 3.79
C ALA A 138 -12.90 -3.16 3.83
N ARG A 139 -13.10 -3.86 2.73
CA ARG A 139 -14.04 -4.99 2.62
C ARG A 139 -13.66 -6.15 3.55
N LYS A 140 -12.38 -6.49 3.65
CA LYS A 140 -11.90 -7.56 4.53
C LYS A 140 -12.11 -7.20 6.01
N PHE A 141 -11.78 -5.97 6.39
CA PHE A 141 -12.05 -5.46 7.74
C PHE A 141 -13.54 -5.58 8.11
N TRP A 142 -14.41 -5.13 7.21
CA TRP A 142 -15.86 -5.25 7.43
C TRP A 142 -16.31 -6.69 7.65
N LYS A 143 -15.83 -7.63 6.82
CA LYS A 143 -16.14 -9.06 6.98
C LYS A 143 -15.69 -9.61 8.33
N LEU A 144 -14.48 -9.27 8.77
CA LEU A 144 -13.93 -9.73 10.05
C LEU A 144 -14.72 -9.16 11.23
N MET A 145 -15.09 -7.89 11.20
CA MET A 145 -15.93 -7.26 12.21
C MET A 145 -17.30 -7.92 12.28
N MET A 146 -17.94 -8.22 11.16
CA MET A 146 -19.23 -8.91 11.13
C MET A 146 -19.14 -10.33 11.68
N MET A 147 -18.06 -11.04 11.44
CA MET A 147 -17.83 -12.38 12.00
C MET A 147 -17.68 -12.33 13.53
N GLU A 148 -16.96 -11.34 14.07
CA GLU A 148 -16.83 -11.14 15.52
C GLU A 148 -18.17 -10.80 16.19
N CYS A 149 -18.98 -9.93 15.57
CA CYS A 149 -20.30 -9.57 16.10
C CYS A 149 -21.21 -10.80 16.19
N LYS A 150 -21.27 -11.63 15.15
CA LYS A 150 -22.07 -12.86 15.14
C LYS A 150 -21.58 -13.89 16.17
N ALA A 151 -20.28 -14.02 16.37
CA ALA A 151 -19.72 -14.92 17.36
C ALA A 151 -20.10 -14.52 18.80
N LYS A 152 -20.22 -13.22 19.09
CA LYS A 152 -20.66 -12.71 20.38
C LYS A 152 -22.16 -12.97 20.65
N GLU A 153 -23.02 -12.84 19.64
CA GLU A 153 -24.46 -13.10 19.74
C GLU A 153 -24.77 -14.57 20.03
N VAL A 154 -23.89 -15.50 19.64
CA VAL A 154 -24.09 -16.96 19.90
C VAL A 154 -23.64 -17.37 21.31
N THR A 155 -22.86 -16.53 22.00
CA THR A 155 -22.30 -16.81 23.33
C THR A 155 -23.11 -16.17 24.49
N GLU A 156 -24.14 -15.37 24.19
CA GLU A 156 -25.13 -14.84 25.11
C GLU A 156 -26.42 -15.70 25.08
#